data_567aa851731b0159b8cad826f80fd8a4
#
_entry.id   567aa851731b0159b8cad826f80fd8a4
#
_cell.length_a   1.000
_cell.length_b   1.000
_cell.length_c   1.000
_cell.angle_alpha   90.00
_cell.angle_beta   90.00
_cell.angle_gamma   90.00
#
_symmetry.space_group_name_H-M   'P 1'
#
loop_
_entity.id
_entity.type
_entity.pdbx_description
1 polymer ?
#
loop_
_entity_poly.entity_id
_entity_poly.type
_entity_poly.pdbx_seq_one_letter_code
_entity_poly.pdbx_strand_id
1 'polypeptide(L)'
;GEGSLGGKGRGLAFLDNIIKAHEELHQYDNVDVCIPMTLVLCTDIFDQFMENNDLYPIALSDAPDDEILQAFLKAQLRSDCEIFINATECPIAIRSSSLLEDSHYQPFAGVYSTYMIPYLDDKDKMLRLLAKAIKSVYASVYYKDSKAYMTATSNLIDQEKMAVVLQEVVGKTHQTGDRKLYYPNLSGVLRSINYYPLGDEKSEEGIASLALGLGKYIVDGGRTLRVCPYHPRQVLQMSEMDMALKETQTMFYAIDMDDADENFKVDDGFNIKNVRVKEADMNDGTMMHIVSTYDPYDQIIRDGLYEGGRKVISYAGVLKNGVAPIPEMMQMAMKYGADAMRRPVEIEFAVNMEHSGMPD
;
A
#
# COMPACT_ATOMS: atom_id res chain seq x y z
N GLY A 1 4.83 22.48 8.43
CA GLY A 1 5.72 22.27 9.58
C GLY A 1 7.16 22.58 9.24
N GLU A 2 7.97 22.82 10.24
CA GLU A 2 9.40 23.12 10.08
C GLU A 2 10.29 21.90 10.38
N GLY A 3 9.69 20.78 10.77
CA GLY A 3 10.40 19.56 11.13
C GLY A 3 10.72 18.66 9.93
N SER A 4 11.26 17.47 10.22
CA SER A 4 11.55 16.45 9.20
C SER A 4 10.28 15.79 8.65
N LEU A 5 10.33 15.43 7.37
CA LEU A 5 9.29 14.63 6.70
C LEU A 5 9.34 13.13 7.07
N GLY A 6 10.41 12.68 7.72
CA GLY A 6 10.68 11.26 7.91
C GLY A 6 11.04 10.54 6.61
N GLY A 7 11.26 9.23 6.71
CA GLY A 7 11.73 8.42 5.59
C GLY A 7 10.74 8.33 4.43
N LYS A 8 9.52 7.90 4.68
CA LYS A 8 8.49 7.78 3.64
C LYS A 8 8.16 9.13 2.99
N GLY A 9 8.06 10.19 3.80
CA GLY A 9 7.80 11.54 3.26
C GLY A 9 8.90 12.02 2.31
N ARG A 10 10.16 11.78 2.64
CA ARG A 10 11.29 12.07 1.74
C ARG A 10 11.26 11.23 0.48
N GLY A 11 10.97 9.95 0.60
CA GLY A 11 10.83 9.04 -0.53
C GLY A 11 9.74 9.46 -1.52
N LEU A 12 8.58 9.87 -1.02
CA LEU A 12 7.49 10.40 -1.86
C LEU A 12 7.87 11.68 -2.58
N ALA A 13 8.51 12.62 -1.90
CA ALA A 13 9.00 13.86 -2.51
C ALA A 13 10.04 13.56 -3.62
N PHE A 14 10.89 12.59 -3.39
CA PHE A 14 11.88 12.13 -4.37
C PHE A 14 11.21 11.51 -5.62
N LEU A 15 10.22 10.63 -5.43
CA LEU A 15 9.46 10.04 -6.52
C LEU A 15 8.69 11.09 -7.34
N ASP A 16 8.10 12.08 -6.68
CA ASP A 16 7.41 13.19 -7.37
C ASP A 16 8.36 13.95 -8.30
N ASN A 17 9.59 14.19 -7.84
CA ASN A 17 10.62 14.82 -8.67
C ASN A 17 11.01 13.96 -9.88
N ILE A 18 11.12 12.63 -9.70
CA ILE A 18 11.41 11.69 -10.79
C ILE A 18 10.28 11.70 -11.82
N ILE A 19 9.02 11.65 -11.38
CA ILE A 19 7.85 11.66 -12.26
C ILE A 19 7.81 12.96 -13.09
N LYS A 20 8.11 14.10 -12.48
CA LYS A 20 8.14 15.39 -13.16
C LYS A 20 9.33 15.56 -14.10
N ALA A 21 10.46 14.91 -13.82
CA ALA A 21 11.69 15.04 -14.61
C ALA A 21 11.73 14.14 -15.84
N HIS A 22 10.90 13.10 -15.92
CA HIS A 22 10.91 12.10 -16.99
C HIS A 22 9.62 12.09 -17.78
N GLU A 23 9.63 12.78 -18.93
CA GLU A 23 8.47 12.85 -19.85
C GLU A 23 8.09 11.48 -20.41
N GLU A 24 9.01 10.54 -20.48
CA GLU A 24 8.78 9.18 -20.96
C GLU A 24 7.73 8.41 -20.12
N LEU A 25 7.58 8.75 -18.84
CA LEU A 25 6.52 8.18 -17.99
C LEU A 25 5.11 8.64 -18.42
N HIS A 26 5.01 9.73 -19.16
CA HIS A 26 3.75 10.35 -19.61
C HIS A 26 3.50 10.15 -21.10
N GLN A 27 4.25 9.28 -21.77
CA GLN A 27 4.15 9.06 -23.22
C GLN A 27 2.91 8.28 -23.66
N TYR A 28 2.19 7.65 -22.72
CA TYR A 28 1.03 6.84 -23.02
C TYR A 28 -0.25 7.65 -22.77
N ASP A 29 -1.03 7.89 -23.83
CA ASP A 29 -2.20 8.79 -23.79
C ASP A 29 -3.30 8.35 -22.80
N ASN A 30 -3.36 7.08 -22.49
CA ASN A 30 -4.40 6.49 -21.63
C ASN A 30 -3.89 6.13 -20.23
N VAL A 31 -2.74 6.64 -19.83
CA VAL A 31 -2.12 6.34 -18.53
C VAL A 31 -1.68 7.61 -17.83
N ASP A 32 -2.21 7.83 -16.64
CA ASP A 32 -1.76 8.89 -15.75
C ASP A 32 -0.85 8.31 -14.66
N VAL A 33 0.35 8.87 -14.52
CA VAL A 33 1.30 8.53 -13.46
C VAL A 33 1.42 9.71 -12.51
N CYS A 34 1.07 9.50 -11.25
CA CYS A 34 1.14 10.54 -10.24
C CYS A 34 1.41 9.97 -8.85
N ILE A 35 1.82 10.84 -7.94
CA ILE A 35 1.71 10.59 -6.51
C ILE A 35 0.29 10.98 -6.10
N PRO A 36 -0.47 10.10 -5.41
CA PRO A 36 -1.76 10.48 -4.85
C PRO A 36 -1.63 11.68 -3.91
N MET A 37 -2.70 12.45 -3.75
CA MET A 37 -2.68 13.63 -2.88
C MET A 37 -2.16 13.26 -1.50
N THR A 38 -1.14 13.97 -1.04
CA THR A 38 -0.39 13.65 0.16
C THR A 38 -0.17 14.89 1.02
N LEU A 39 -0.38 14.74 2.32
CA LEU A 39 -0.01 15.70 3.34
C LEU A 39 0.93 15.04 4.34
N VAL A 40 2.02 15.68 4.68
CA VAL A 40 2.95 15.19 5.71
C VAL A 40 2.88 16.09 6.94
N LEU A 41 2.54 15.48 8.07
CA LEU A 41 2.71 16.09 9.39
C LEU A 41 4.15 15.86 9.82
N CYS A 42 4.95 16.92 9.78
CA CYS A 42 6.36 16.86 10.10
C CYS A 42 6.61 16.56 11.59
N THR A 43 7.82 16.24 11.93
CA THR A 43 8.20 15.84 13.32
C THR A 43 7.99 16.94 14.38
N ASP A 44 7.92 18.20 13.97
CA ASP A 44 7.58 19.30 14.87
C ASP A 44 6.15 19.20 15.43
N ILE A 45 5.20 18.68 14.65
CA ILE A 45 3.83 18.43 15.12
C ILE A 45 3.83 17.31 16.18
N PHE A 46 4.62 16.26 15.96
CA PHE A 46 4.82 15.21 16.97
C PHE A 46 5.40 15.76 18.28
N ASP A 47 6.46 16.55 18.20
CA ASP A 47 7.07 17.16 19.38
C ASP A 47 6.06 18.01 20.16
N GLN A 48 5.34 18.88 19.48
CA GLN A 48 4.29 19.70 20.09
C GLN A 48 3.18 18.85 20.74
N PHE A 49 2.75 17.79 20.08
CA PHE A 49 1.74 16.89 20.64
C PHE A 49 2.21 16.21 21.92
N MET A 50 3.44 15.70 21.93
CA MET A 50 4.03 15.05 23.11
C MET A 50 4.20 16.02 24.28
N GLU A 51 4.73 17.20 24.02
CA GLU A 51 5.03 18.21 25.04
C GLU A 51 3.75 18.86 25.59
N ASN A 52 2.83 19.27 24.72
CA ASN A 52 1.60 19.95 25.14
C ASN A 52 0.65 19.07 25.96
N ASN A 53 0.76 17.76 25.85
CA ASN A 53 -0.06 16.79 26.56
C ASN A 53 0.69 16.03 27.66
N ASP A 54 1.94 16.38 27.94
CA ASP A 54 2.80 15.71 28.95
C ASP A 54 2.77 14.18 28.83
N LEU A 55 3.00 13.67 27.61
CA LEU A 55 2.87 12.25 27.30
C LEU A 55 4.15 11.44 27.53
N TYR A 56 5.32 12.06 27.62
CA TYR A 56 6.58 11.35 27.81
C TYR A 56 6.62 10.43 29.04
N PRO A 57 6.09 10.82 30.22
CA PRO A 57 6.12 9.95 31.38
C PRO A 57 5.45 8.59 31.15
N ILE A 58 4.25 8.58 30.58
CA ILE A 58 3.55 7.31 30.27
C ILE A 58 4.16 6.60 29.07
N ALA A 59 4.55 7.33 28.04
CA ALA A 59 5.15 6.79 26.83
C ALA A 59 6.44 6.02 27.09
N LEU A 60 7.29 6.53 27.96
CA LEU A 60 8.58 5.92 28.33
C LEU A 60 8.48 4.93 29.51
N SER A 61 7.31 4.75 30.10
CA SER A 61 7.04 3.79 31.16
C SER A 61 6.92 2.36 30.65
N ASP A 62 6.79 1.41 31.58
CA ASP A 62 6.49 0.00 31.28
C ASP A 62 4.97 -0.27 31.17
N ALA A 63 4.15 0.76 30.99
CA ALA A 63 2.70 0.61 30.83
C ALA A 63 2.37 -0.28 29.63
N PRO A 64 1.29 -1.09 29.70
CA PRO A 64 0.83 -1.89 28.58
C PRO A 64 0.46 -1.02 27.37
N ASP A 65 0.58 -1.59 26.17
CA ASP A 65 0.31 -0.87 24.91
C ASP A 65 -1.09 -0.23 24.89
N ASP A 66 -2.10 -0.93 25.41
CA ASP A 66 -3.47 -0.40 25.50
C ASP A 66 -3.58 0.85 26.37
N GLU A 67 -2.86 0.92 27.48
CA GLU A 67 -2.84 2.11 28.36
C GLU A 67 -2.16 3.29 27.68
N ILE A 68 -1.07 3.03 26.97
CA ILE A 68 -0.37 4.05 26.16
C ILE A 68 -1.32 4.58 25.08
N LEU A 69 -1.97 3.69 24.33
CA LEU A 69 -2.92 4.08 23.29
C LEU A 69 -4.05 4.94 23.88
N GLN A 70 -4.67 4.56 24.98
CA GLN A 70 -5.76 5.31 25.59
C GLN A 70 -5.32 6.70 26.05
N ALA A 71 -4.12 6.84 26.59
CA ALA A 71 -3.57 8.14 26.96
C ALA A 71 -3.40 9.06 25.74
N PHE A 72 -2.89 8.51 24.64
CA PHE A 72 -2.71 9.27 23.39
C PHE A 72 -4.05 9.64 22.75
N LEU A 73 -5.03 8.74 22.76
CA LEU A 73 -6.36 9.03 22.20
C LEU A 73 -7.10 10.14 22.96
N LYS A 74 -6.87 10.28 24.27
CA LYS A 74 -7.43 11.37 25.10
C LYS A 74 -6.73 12.70 24.92
N ALA A 75 -5.51 12.70 24.41
CA ALA A 75 -4.70 13.90 24.23
C ALA A 75 -5.26 14.78 23.10
N GLN A 76 -4.98 16.07 23.15
CA GLN A 76 -5.40 17.02 22.11
C GLN A 76 -4.35 17.10 21.00
N LEU A 77 -4.80 16.87 19.77
CA LEU A 77 -4.01 17.08 18.57
C LEU A 77 -4.42 18.39 17.90
N ARG A 78 -3.45 19.28 17.70
CA ARG A 78 -3.61 20.50 16.90
C ARG A 78 -2.99 20.28 15.52
N SER A 79 -3.80 20.28 14.49
CA SER A 79 -3.33 20.12 13.13
C SER A 79 -4.32 20.74 12.16
N ASP A 80 -3.81 21.24 11.03
CA ASP A 80 -4.61 21.83 9.97
C ASP A 80 -5.08 20.76 8.94
N CYS A 81 -5.50 19.60 9.43
CA CYS A 81 -5.93 18.48 8.59
C CYS A 81 -7.28 18.72 7.89
N GLU A 82 -8.06 19.71 8.32
CA GLU A 82 -9.36 20.04 7.71
C GLU A 82 -9.25 20.34 6.22
N ILE A 83 -8.22 21.05 5.81
CA ILE A 83 -7.99 21.38 4.40
C ILE A 83 -7.82 20.09 3.58
N PHE A 84 -7.07 19.13 4.08
CA PHE A 84 -6.86 17.85 3.43
C PHE A 84 -8.16 17.03 3.35
N ILE A 85 -8.90 16.93 4.45
CA ILE A 85 -10.19 16.24 4.51
C ILE A 85 -11.21 16.85 3.55
N ASN A 86 -11.25 18.17 3.46
CA ASN A 86 -12.20 18.86 2.58
C ASN A 86 -11.84 18.73 1.09
N ALA A 87 -10.56 18.51 0.78
CA ALA A 87 -10.08 18.33 -0.58
C ALA A 87 -10.15 16.88 -1.07
N THR A 88 -10.25 15.89 -0.17
CA THR A 88 -10.27 14.47 -0.54
C THR A 88 -11.68 13.98 -0.85
N GLU A 89 -11.77 13.04 -1.79
CA GLU A 89 -13.00 12.32 -2.17
C GLU A 89 -12.83 10.79 -2.12
N CYS A 90 -11.77 10.32 -1.48
CA CYS A 90 -11.47 8.90 -1.37
C CYS A 90 -10.94 8.54 0.03
N PRO A 91 -10.82 7.25 0.36
CA PRO A 91 -10.21 6.80 1.60
C PRO A 91 -8.80 7.34 1.78
N ILE A 92 -8.38 7.49 3.03
CA ILE A 92 -7.07 8.01 3.41
C ILE A 92 -6.28 6.94 4.14
N ALA A 93 -5.04 6.72 3.72
CA ALA A 93 -4.04 5.98 4.48
C ALA A 93 -3.29 6.92 5.42
N ILE A 94 -3.14 6.52 6.67
CA ILE A 94 -2.37 7.20 7.70
C ILE A 94 -1.18 6.32 8.01
N ARG A 95 0.02 6.77 7.63
CA ARG A 95 1.23 5.97 7.65
C ARG A 95 2.30 6.64 8.49
N SER A 96 3.01 5.84 9.28
CA SER A 96 4.21 6.28 9.97
C SER A 96 5.30 6.69 8.97
N SER A 97 6.07 7.70 9.33
CA SER A 97 7.24 8.16 8.59
C SER A 97 8.31 8.60 9.60
N SER A 98 8.99 7.62 10.21
CA SER A 98 10.03 7.89 11.19
C SER A 98 11.37 8.16 10.51
N LEU A 99 12.28 8.77 11.27
CA LEU A 99 13.66 9.01 10.81
C LEU A 99 14.45 7.71 10.65
N LEU A 100 14.10 6.67 11.40
CA LEU A 100 14.81 5.39 11.43
C LEU A 100 14.30 4.39 10.40
N GLU A 101 13.13 4.61 9.81
CA GLU A 101 12.60 3.75 8.73
C GLU A 101 13.51 3.67 7.51
N ASP A 102 14.35 4.67 7.30
CA ASP A 102 15.35 4.72 6.20
C ASP A 102 16.74 4.19 6.60
N SER A 103 16.89 3.65 7.80
CA SER A 103 18.21 3.16 8.18
C SER A 103 18.59 1.94 7.34
N HIS A 104 19.68 2.06 6.58
CA HIS A 104 20.16 1.05 5.62
C HIS A 104 20.56 -0.28 6.25
N TYR A 105 20.64 -0.34 7.54
CA TYR A 105 21.20 -1.48 8.26
C TYR A 105 20.16 -2.41 8.87
N GLN A 106 18.89 -1.94 8.98
CA GLN A 106 17.83 -2.75 9.60
C GLN A 106 16.46 -2.36 9.07
N PRO A 107 15.64 -3.33 8.60
CA PRO A 107 14.30 -3.03 8.12
C PRO A 107 13.37 -2.69 9.28
N PHE A 108 12.75 -1.52 9.23
CA PHE A 108 11.70 -1.07 10.15
C PHE A 108 10.28 -1.42 9.67
N ALA A 109 10.16 -2.17 8.58
CA ALA A 109 8.86 -2.53 8.02
C ALA A 109 7.99 -3.27 9.04
N GLY A 110 6.78 -2.79 9.26
CA GLY A 110 5.80 -3.41 10.15
C GLY A 110 5.98 -3.12 11.64
N VAL A 111 6.95 -2.28 12.06
CA VAL A 111 7.16 -1.92 13.47
C VAL A 111 6.10 -0.91 13.93
N TYR A 112 5.75 0.06 13.07
CA TYR A 112 4.77 1.09 13.39
C TYR A 112 3.44 0.86 12.67
N SER A 113 2.35 1.34 13.30
CA SER A 113 1.00 1.13 12.79
C SER A 113 0.70 1.92 11.51
N THR A 114 -0.12 1.32 10.64
CA THR A 114 -0.72 1.97 9.48
C THR A 114 -2.24 1.83 9.59
N TYR A 115 -2.96 2.92 9.39
CA TYR A 115 -4.42 2.93 9.43
C TYR A 115 -4.97 3.38 8.08
N MET A 116 -6.16 2.89 7.73
CA MET A 116 -6.91 3.36 6.57
C MET A 116 -8.31 3.72 7.01
N ILE A 117 -8.75 4.92 6.70
CA ILE A 117 -10.10 5.38 7.00
C ILE A 117 -10.92 5.47 5.71
N PRO A 118 -12.20 5.03 5.72
CA PRO A 118 -13.05 5.14 4.55
C PRO A 118 -13.38 6.62 4.27
N TYR A 119 -13.78 6.90 3.03
CA TYR A 119 -14.40 8.17 2.71
C TYR A 119 -15.81 8.23 3.30
N LEU A 120 -16.12 9.30 4.01
CA LEU A 120 -17.41 9.54 4.63
C LEU A 120 -17.98 10.89 4.16
N ASP A 121 -19.28 10.94 3.93
CA ASP A 121 -19.99 12.19 3.63
C ASP A 121 -19.98 13.14 4.84
N ASP A 122 -20.05 12.58 6.05
CA ASP A 122 -19.86 13.33 7.30
C ASP A 122 -18.37 13.65 7.50
N LYS A 123 -17.95 14.82 7.05
CA LYS A 123 -16.56 15.29 7.14
C LYS A 123 -16.10 15.49 8.59
N ASP A 124 -16.97 15.84 9.49
CA ASP A 124 -16.62 15.97 10.92
C ASP A 124 -16.29 14.61 11.53
N LYS A 125 -17.05 13.58 11.19
CA LYS A 125 -16.75 12.20 11.61
C LYS A 125 -15.43 11.73 11.00
N MET A 126 -15.20 12.00 9.72
CA MET A 126 -13.97 11.65 9.02
C MET A 126 -12.76 12.33 9.67
N LEU A 127 -12.88 13.61 10.05
CA LEU A 127 -11.83 14.35 10.75
C LEU A 127 -11.54 13.77 12.14
N ARG A 128 -12.57 13.37 12.90
CA ARG A 128 -12.39 12.70 14.19
C ARG A 128 -11.65 11.36 14.04
N LEU A 129 -12.01 10.55 13.05
CA LEU A 129 -11.33 9.29 12.75
C LEU A 129 -9.88 9.53 12.37
N LEU A 130 -9.61 10.54 11.54
CA LEU A 130 -8.26 10.93 11.15
C LEU A 130 -7.41 11.32 12.37
N ALA A 131 -7.95 12.15 13.26
CA ALA A 131 -7.25 12.55 14.48
C ALA A 131 -6.91 11.35 15.36
N LYS A 132 -7.85 10.42 15.55
CA LYS A 132 -7.61 9.17 16.29
C LYS A 132 -6.54 8.30 15.63
N ALA A 133 -6.56 8.17 14.31
CA ALA A 133 -5.56 7.42 13.57
C ALA A 133 -4.15 8.02 13.71
N ILE A 134 -4.01 9.32 13.60
CA ILE A 134 -2.72 10.02 13.80
C ILE A 134 -2.19 9.78 15.22
N LYS A 135 -3.01 9.95 16.24
CA LYS A 135 -2.64 9.69 17.64
C LYS A 135 -2.24 8.23 17.85
N SER A 136 -2.91 7.30 17.19
CA SER A 136 -2.60 5.87 17.26
C SER A 136 -1.24 5.55 16.61
N VAL A 137 -0.90 6.20 15.50
CA VAL A 137 0.44 6.10 14.90
C VAL A 137 1.49 6.65 15.88
N TYR A 138 1.24 7.80 16.50
CA TYR A 138 2.16 8.36 17.50
C TYR A 138 2.35 7.42 18.70
N ALA A 139 1.28 6.82 19.20
CA ALA A 139 1.34 5.85 20.30
C ALA A 139 2.18 4.63 19.94
N SER A 140 2.12 4.16 18.69
CA SER A 140 2.83 2.95 18.24
C SER A 140 4.36 3.06 18.36
N VAL A 141 4.90 4.26 18.40
CA VAL A 141 6.33 4.50 18.66
C VAL A 141 6.76 3.90 19.99
N TYR A 142 5.87 3.94 20.98
CA TYR A 142 6.16 3.57 22.37
C TYR A 142 5.60 2.22 22.79
N TYR A 143 5.12 1.43 21.85
CA TYR A 143 4.65 0.06 22.12
C TYR A 143 5.82 -0.87 22.44
N LYS A 144 5.51 -1.96 23.13
CA LYS A 144 6.50 -2.93 23.60
C LYS A 144 7.43 -3.42 22.48
N ASP A 145 6.87 -3.75 21.32
CA ASP A 145 7.66 -4.25 20.18
C ASP A 145 8.59 -3.15 19.62
N SER A 146 8.10 -1.91 19.52
CA SER A 146 8.91 -0.77 19.12
C SER A 146 10.06 -0.51 20.08
N LYS A 147 9.80 -0.54 21.39
CA LYS A 147 10.83 -0.38 22.44
C LYS A 147 11.86 -1.49 22.40
N ALA A 148 11.42 -2.75 22.23
CA ALA A 148 12.30 -3.90 22.10
C ALA A 148 13.19 -3.80 20.85
N TYR A 149 12.63 -3.38 19.73
CA TYR A 149 13.38 -3.14 18.50
C TYR A 149 14.43 -2.05 18.67
N MET A 150 14.09 -0.91 19.27
CA MET A 150 15.00 0.18 19.54
C MET A 150 16.16 -0.25 20.43
N THR A 151 15.90 -1.02 21.48
CA THR A 151 16.92 -1.59 22.35
C THR A 151 17.84 -2.55 21.59
N ALA A 152 17.28 -3.44 20.80
CA ALA A 152 18.04 -4.42 20.02
C ALA A 152 18.94 -3.77 18.95
N THR A 153 18.58 -2.59 18.46
CA THR A 153 19.32 -1.84 17.44
C THR A 153 20.24 -0.76 18.01
N SER A 154 20.37 -0.68 19.32
CA SER A 154 21.16 0.34 20.03
C SER A 154 20.71 1.79 19.76
N ASN A 155 19.46 1.99 19.36
CA ASN A 155 18.85 3.30 19.23
C ASN A 155 18.16 3.70 20.54
N LEU A 156 18.04 5.00 20.76
CA LEU A 156 17.36 5.56 21.93
C LEU A 156 15.92 5.91 21.58
N ILE A 157 14.97 5.31 22.28
CA ILE A 157 13.53 5.53 22.05
C ILE A 157 13.10 6.99 22.24
N ASP A 158 13.71 7.71 23.15
CA ASP A 158 13.44 9.12 23.41
C ASP A 158 13.97 10.06 22.30
N GLN A 159 14.81 9.55 21.41
CA GLN A 159 15.32 10.28 20.25
C GLN A 159 14.52 9.97 18.96
N GLU A 160 13.63 8.98 19.00
CA GLU A 160 12.77 8.70 17.85
C GLU A 160 11.75 9.82 17.67
N LYS A 161 11.63 10.29 16.44
CA LYS A 161 10.65 11.30 16.05
C LYS A 161 9.81 10.80 14.89
N MET A 162 8.51 11.03 14.99
CA MET A 162 7.53 10.53 14.05
C MET A 162 6.95 11.67 13.19
N ALA A 163 7.11 11.58 11.89
CA ALA A 163 6.23 12.26 10.95
C ALA A 163 5.10 11.30 10.55
N VAL A 164 3.99 11.85 10.09
CA VAL A 164 2.85 11.07 9.62
C VAL A 164 2.52 11.49 8.20
N VAL A 165 2.43 10.51 7.31
CA VAL A 165 1.99 10.69 5.93
C VAL A 165 0.51 10.38 5.85
N LEU A 166 -0.28 11.38 5.44
CA LEU A 166 -1.68 11.25 5.06
C LEU A 166 -1.74 11.20 3.54
N GLN A 167 -2.29 10.15 2.98
CA GLN A 167 -2.29 9.96 1.53
C GLN A 167 -3.61 9.34 1.07
N GLU A 168 -4.16 9.87 -0.01
CA GLU A 168 -5.29 9.24 -0.68
C GLU A 168 -4.93 7.82 -1.12
N VAL A 169 -5.86 6.89 -0.90
CA VAL A 169 -5.70 5.49 -1.30
C VAL A 169 -6.19 5.33 -2.73
N VAL A 170 -5.34 4.81 -3.60
CA VAL A 170 -5.71 4.42 -4.96
C VAL A 170 -6.67 3.23 -4.90
N GLY A 171 -7.77 3.32 -5.60
CA GLY A 171 -8.78 2.26 -5.65
C GLY A 171 -10.07 2.75 -6.28
N LYS A 172 -11.04 1.86 -6.29
CA LYS A 172 -12.42 2.11 -6.69
C LYS A 172 -13.36 1.43 -5.70
N THR A 173 -14.56 1.96 -5.56
CA THR A 173 -15.62 1.29 -4.80
C THR A 173 -16.21 0.17 -5.65
N HIS A 174 -16.23 -1.03 -5.08
CA HIS A 174 -16.79 -2.23 -5.68
C HIS A 174 -17.98 -2.74 -4.85
N GLN A 175 -19.06 -3.10 -5.51
CA GLN A 175 -20.19 -3.76 -4.88
C GLN A 175 -19.98 -5.26 -4.89
N THR A 176 -19.92 -5.88 -3.71
CA THR A 176 -19.74 -7.32 -3.54
C THR A 176 -20.86 -7.85 -2.64
N GLY A 177 -21.92 -8.41 -3.25
CA GLY A 177 -23.14 -8.73 -2.53
C GLY A 177 -23.74 -7.48 -1.90
N ASP A 178 -23.92 -7.50 -0.57
CA ASP A 178 -24.44 -6.35 0.20
C ASP A 178 -23.32 -5.42 0.71
N ARG A 179 -22.05 -5.69 0.37
CA ARG A 179 -20.90 -4.95 0.88
C ARG A 179 -20.36 -3.99 -0.17
N LYS A 180 -19.96 -2.79 0.26
CA LYS A 180 -19.15 -1.86 -0.50
C LYS A 180 -17.70 -1.93 -0.02
N LEU A 181 -16.83 -2.38 -0.91
CA LEU A 181 -15.40 -2.51 -0.65
C LEU A 181 -14.63 -1.58 -1.57
N TYR A 182 -13.55 -1.00 -1.06
CA TYR A 182 -12.68 -0.12 -1.84
C TYR A 182 -11.29 -0.74 -1.99
N TYR A 183 -10.86 -0.93 -3.22
CA TYR A 183 -9.54 -1.49 -3.53
C TYR A 183 -9.10 -1.17 -4.96
N PRO A 184 -7.79 -1.12 -5.24
CA PRO A 184 -7.26 -0.98 -6.59
C PRO A 184 -7.33 -2.31 -7.35
N ASN A 185 -7.30 -2.24 -8.67
CA ASN A 185 -7.24 -3.42 -9.52
C ASN A 185 -5.90 -4.16 -9.41
N LEU A 186 -4.83 -3.42 -9.16
CA LEU A 186 -3.48 -3.96 -9.03
C LEU A 186 -2.71 -3.14 -8.02
N SER A 187 -1.98 -3.82 -7.14
CA SER A 187 -0.90 -3.26 -6.34
C SER A 187 0.37 -4.02 -6.61
N GLY A 188 1.49 -3.34 -6.53
CA GLY A 188 2.78 -3.97 -6.78
C GLY A 188 3.90 -3.39 -5.93
N VAL A 189 4.93 -4.21 -5.78
CA VAL A 189 6.21 -3.82 -5.22
C VAL A 189 7.28 -4.15 -6.25
N LEU A 190 8.02 -3.14 -6.67
CA LEU A 190 9.15 -3.26 -7.60
C LEU A 190 10.45 -3.26 -6.80
N ARG A 191 11.35 -4.17 -7.17
CA ARG A 191 12.74 -4.16 -6.70
C ARG A 191 13.66 -4.11 -7.91
N SER A 192 14.56 -3.15 -7.94
CA SER A 192 15.48 -2.96 -9.06
C SER A 192 16.57 -4.02 -9.14
N ILE A 193 16.73 -4.85 -8.11
CA ILE A 193 17.57 -6.04 -8.13
C ILE A 193 16.72 -7.29 -7.94
N ASN A 194 16.91 -8.26 -8.84
CA ASN A 194 16.40 -9.62 -8.72
C ASN A 194 17.50 -10.51 -8.12
N TYR A 195 17.34 -10.87 -6.86
CA TYR A 195 18.34 -11.72 -6.16
C TYR A 195 18.26 -13.19 -6.55
N TYR A 196 17.17 -13.63 -7.16
CA TYR A 196 16.93 -15.02 -7.55
C TYR A 196 16.39 -15.09 -8.97
N PRO A 197 17.19 -14.69 -9.97
CA PRO A 197 16.75 -14.74 -11.36
C PRO A 197 16.47 -16.17 -11.82
N LEU A 198 15.42 -16.36 -12.60
CA LEU A 198 14.95 -17.63 -13.12
C LEU A 198 15.03 -17.64 -14.66
N GLY A 199 15.48 -18.76 -15.22
CA GLY A 199 15.57 -18.91 -16.67
C GLY A 199 16.45 -17.84 -17.32
N ASP A 200 15.86 -17.05 -18.20
CA ASP A 200 16.56 -15.99 -18.95
C ASP A 200 16.62 -14.65 -18.21
N GLU A 201 16.04 -14.57 -17.01
CA GLU A 201 16.08 -13.35 -16.19
C GLU A 201 17.50 -13.00 -15.77
N LYS A 202 17.76 -11.69 -15.61
CA LYS A 202 19.02 -11.16 -15.09
C LYS A 202 18.77 -10.39 -13.79
N SER A 203 19.79 -10.38 -12.92
CA SER A 203 19.70 -9.70 -11.63
C SER A 203 19.41 -8.21 -11.77
N GLU A 204 20.00 -7.54 -12.73
CA GLU A 204 19.82 -6.11 -13.01
C GLU A 204 18.49 -5.75 -13.64
N GLU A 205 17.72 -6.71 -14.10
CA GLU A 205 16.37 -6.49 -14.65
C GLU A 205 15.31 -6.26 -13.58
N GLY A 206 15.64 -6.57 -12.33
CA GLY A 206 14.71 -6.41 -11.22
C GLY A 206 13.60 -7.44 -11.20
N ILE A 207 12.66 -7.23 -10.30
CA ILE A 207 11.52 -8.12 -10.05
C ILE A 207 10.32 -7.34 -9.52
N ALA A 208 9.12 -7.79 -9.85
CA ALA A 208 7.87 -7.27 -9.33
C ALA A 208 7.07 -8.34 -8.59
N SER A 209 6.42 -7.94 -7.51
CA SER A 209 5.37 -8.69 -6.83
C SER A 209 4.04 -7.99 -7.07
N LEU A 210 3.08 -8.68 -7.67
CA LEU A 210 1.78 -8.12 -8.06
C LEU A 210 0.65 -8.81 -7.29
N ALA A 211 -0.36 -8.03 -6.90
CA ALA A 211 -1.55 -8.55 -6.23
C ALA A 211 -2.79 -7.72 -6.53
N LEU A 212 -3.95 -8.35 -6.49
CA LEU A 212 -5.25 -7.70 -6.44
C LEU A 212 -5.44 -7.08 -5.05
N GLY A 213 -6.06 -5.90 -4.99
CA GLY A 213 -6.40 -5.22 -3.75
C GLY A 213 -5.30 -4.32 -3.22
N LEU A 214 -5.41 -3.95 -1.94
CA LEU A 214 -4.50 -3.01 -1.28
C LEU A 214 -3.08 -3.56 -1.16
N GLY A 215 -2.10 -2.70 -1.38
CA GLY A 215 -0.68 -3.04 -1.32
C GLY A 215 -0.17 -3.52 0.04
N LYS A 216 -0.86 -3.18 1.13
CA LYS A 216 -0.57 -3.70 2.48
C LYS A 216 -0.54 -5.23 2.51
N TYR A 217 -1.37 -5.89 1.71
CA TYR A 217 -1.37 -7.34 1.57
C TYR A 217 -0.01 -7.90 1.14
N ILE A 218 0.69 -7.22 0.23
CA ILE A 218 2.05 -7.61 -0.22
C ILE A 218 3.06 -7.44 0.91
N VAL A 219 3.00 -6.29 1.60
CA VAL A 219 3.90 -5.97 2.72
C VAL A 219 3.74 -6.96 3.87
N ASP A 220 2.51 -7.39 4.15
CA ASP A 220 2.20 -8.39 5.19
C ASP A 220 2.58 -9.83 4.79
N GLY A 221 3.21 -10.01 3.63
CA GLY A 221 3.67 -11.32 3.16
C GLY A 221 2.59 -12.17 2.50
N GLY A 222 1.53 -11.55 2.02
CA GLY A 222 0.48 -12.22 1.24
C GLY A 222 1.03 -12.85 -0.04
N ARG A 223 0.29 -13.83 -0.55
CA ARG A 223 0.67 -14.55 -1.78
C ARG A 223 0.51 -13.66 -2.99
N THR A 224 1.59 -13.40 -3.70
CA THR A 224 1.66 -12.50 -4.86
C THR A 224 2.05 -13.23 -6.14
N LEU A 225 1.80 -12.59 -7.28
CA LEU A 225 2.33 -13.03 -8.55
C LEU A 225 3.73 -12.44 -8.73
N ARG A 226 4.73 -13.32 -8.91
CA ARG A 226 6.12 -12.91 -9.17
C ARG A 226 6.35 -12.75 -10.66
N VAL A 227 6.83 -11.60 -11.10
CA VAL A 227 7.12 -11.35 -12.51
C VAL A 227 8.36 -10.46 -12.68
N CYS A 228 9.23 -10.82 -13.64
CA CYS A 228 10.26 -9.90 -14.12
C CYS A 228 9.64 -9.01 -15.22
N PRO A 229 9.65 -7.67 -15.06
CA PRO A 229 9.02 -6.77 -16.04
C PRO A 229 9.59 -6.85 -17.46
N TYR A 230 10.85 -7.31 -17.61
CA TYR A 230 11.50 -7.55 -18.92
C TYR A 230 11.07 -8.86 -19.57
N HIS A 231 10.47 -9.78 -18.78
CA HIS A 231 9.96 -11.07 -19.23
C HIS A 231 8.51 -11.28 -18.76
N PRO A 232 7.56 -10.40 -19.13
CA PRO A 232 6.21 -10.39 -18.53
C PRO A 232 5.38 -11.64 -18.86
N ARG A 233 5.74 -12.37 -19.89
CA ARG A 233 5.05 -13.62 -20.29
C ARG A 233 5.57 -14.85 -19.52
N GLN A 234 6.69 -14.74 -18.83
CA GLN A 234 7.33 -15.83 -18.09
C GLN A 234 7.03 -15.69 -16.60
N VAL A 235 5.81 -16.07 -16.21
CA VAL A 235 5.37 -16.04 -14.81
C VAL A 235 5.49 -17.43 -14.21
N LEU A 236 6.32 -17.58 -13.18
CA LEU A 236 6.60 -18.88 -12.55
C LEU A 236 5.33 -19.59 -12.09
N GLN A 237 4.44 -18.89 -11.38
CA GLN A 237 3.21 -19.49 -10.87
C GLN A 237 2.25 -19.96 -11.97
N MET A 238 2.41 -19.46 -13.20
CA MET A 238 1.59 -19.82 -14.35
C MET A 238 2.27 -20.82 -15.28
N SER A 239 3.46 -21.31 -14.94
CA SER A 239 4.23 -22.25 -15.79
C SER A 239 3.62 -23.65 -15.82
N GLU A 240 2.98 -24.06 -14.74
CA GLU A 240 2.29 -25.34 -14.60
C GLU A 240 0.91 -25.14 -13.99
N MET A 241 -0.07 -25.96 -14.41
CA MET A 241 -1.45 -25.84 -13.92
C MET A 241 -1.56 -26.03 -12.41
N ASP A 242 -0.85 -26.97 -11.85
CA ASP A 242 -0.84 -27.22 -10.39
C ASP A 242 -0.32 -26.02 -9.60
N MET A 243 0.74 -25.37 -10.08
CA MET A 243 1.26 -24.15 -9.47
C MET A 243 0.25 -23.00 -9.57
N ALA A 244 -0.37 -22.83 -10.75
CA ALA A 244 -1.36 -21.79 -10.96
C ALA A 244 -2.56 -21.93 -10.03
N LEU A 245 -2.98 -23.17 -9.73
CA LEU A 245 -4.10 -23.43 -8.81
C LEU A 245 -3.72 -23.35 -7.33
N LYS A 246 -2.46 -23.60 -6.97
CA LYS A 246 -2.02 -23.71 -5.55
C LYS A 246 -1.26 -22.46 -5.08
N GLU A 247 -0.50 -21.80 -5.95
CA GLU A 247 0.48 -20.78 -5.58
C GLU A 247 0.05 -19.36 -5.99
N THR A 248 -1.13 -19.17 -6.56
CA THR A 248 -1.67 -17.85 -6.88
C THR A 248 -2.51 -17.31 -5.74
N GLN A 249 -2.76 -16.01 -5.78
CA GLN A 249 -3.47 -15.26 -4.76
C GLN A 249 -4.89 -15.82 -4.51
N THR A 250 -5.22 -16.04 -3.23
CA THR A 250 -6.55 -16.52 -2.80
C THR A 250 -7.30 -15.51 -1.95
N MET A 251 -6.58 -14.57 -1.35
CA MET A 251 -7.09 -13.50 -0.49
C MET A 251 -6.58 -12.15 -0.99
N PHE A 252 -7.28 -11.08 -0.65
CA PHE A 252 -6.83 -9.72 -0.88
C PHE A 252 -7.35 -8.79 0.22
N TYR A 253 -6.72 -7.62 0.38
CA TYR A 253 -7.19 -6.60 1.30
C TYR A 253 -8.02 -5.53 0.58
N ALA A 254 -9.09 -5.12 1.24
CA ALA A 254 -9.97 -4.04 0.83
C ALA A 254 -10.38 -3.18 2.04
N ILE A 255 -10.75 -1.92 1.78
CA ILE A 255 -11.31 -1.05 2.81
C ILE A 255 -12.83 -1.27 2.83
N ASP A 256 -13.39 -1.51 4.01
CA ASP A 256 -14.84 -1.56 4.20
C ASP A 256 -15.39 -0.13 4.17
N MET A 257 -16.29 0.15 3.21
CA MET A 257 -16.88 1.46 3.03
C MET A 257 -18.24 1.60 3.76
N ASP A 258 -18.79 0.51 4.26
CA ASP A 258 -20.09 0.50 4.95
C ASP A 258 -19.94 0.67 6.47
N ASP A 259 -18.77 0.32 7.01
CA ASP A 259 -18.51 0.31 8.44
C ASP A 259 -17.29 1.18 8.78
N ALA A 260 -17.54 2.29 9.44
CA ALA A 260 -16.50 3.14 10.02
C ALA A 260 -16.49 2.94 11.54
N ASP A 261 -15.81 1.90 12.01
CA ASP A 261 -15.60 1.65 13.43
C ASP A 261 -14.77 2.80 14.05
N GLU A 262 -15.25 3.37 15.15
CA GLU A 262 -14.53 4.41 15.90
C GLU A 262 -13.67 3.84 17.04
N ASN A 263 -13.66 2.53 17.23
CA ASN A 263 -12.91 1.86 18.27
C ASN A 263 -11.49 1.49 17.78
N PHE A 264 -10.55 2.38 18.02
CA PHE A 264 -9.14 2.14 17.74
C PHE A 264 -8.55 1.14 18.73
N LYS A 265 -7.79 0.19 18.20
CA LYS A 265 -7.06 -0.82 18.95
C LYS A 265 -5.58 -0.74 18.62
N VAL A 266 -4.77 -1.41 19.41
CA VAL A 266 -3.33 -1.59 19.15
C VAL A 266 -3.07 -2.27 17.80
N ASP A 267 -3.97 -3.14 17.38
CA ASP A 267 -3.98 -3.78 16.07
C ASP A 267 -4.24 -2.74 14.95
N ASP A 268 -3.45 -2.79 13.89
CA ASP A 268 -3.50 -1.91 12.73
C ASP A 268 -4.45 -2.39 11.61
N GLY A 269 -5.24 -3.43 11.84
CA GLY A 269 -6.24 -3.97 10.90
C GLY A 269 -7.53 -3.16 10.75
N PHE A 270 -7.56 -1.94 11.27
CA PHE A 270 -8.72 -1.06 11.32
C PHE A 270 -9.28 -0.74 9.91
N ASN A 271 -10.56 -1.02 9.71
CA ASN A 271 -11.28 -0.86 8.42
C ASN A 271 -10.71 -1.65 7.23
N ILE A 272 -9.64 -2.40 7.40
CA ILE A 272 -9.09 -3.27 6.36
C ILE A 272 -9.69 -4.66 6.55
N LYS A 273 -10.32 -5.18 5.49
CA LYS A 273 -10.90 -6.53 5.47
C LYS A 273 -10.06 -7.45 4.61
N ASN A 274 -9.88 -8.66 5.07
CA ASN A 274 -9.27 -9.74 4.31
C ASN A 274 -10.38 -10.50 3.58
N VAL A 275 -10.39 -10.41 2.25
CA VAL A 275 -11.48 -10.87 1.37
C VAL A 275 -10.97 -12.00 0.50
N ARG A 276 -11.81 -13.03 0.27
CA ARG A 276 -11.46 -14.10 -0.65
C ARG A 276 -11.56 -13.60 -2.10
N VAL A 277 -10.61 -13.97 -2.93
CA VAL A 277 -10.60 -13.60 -4.36
C VAL A 277 -11.90 -13.98 -5.07
N LYS A 278 -12.50 -15.12 -4.71
CA LYS A 278 -13.81 -15.54 -5.27
C LYS A 278 -14.97 -14.60 -4.94
N GLU A 279 -14.80 -13.74 -3.94
CA GLU A 279 -15.78 -12.71 -3.53
C GLU A 279 -15.48 -11.34 -4.12
N ALA A 280 -14.45 -11.21 -4.95
CA ALA A 280 -14.17 -9.98 -5.69
C ALA A 280 -15.32 -9.66 -6.65
N ASP A 281 -15.45 -8.37 -6.97
CA ASP A 281 -16.45 -7.91 -7.95
C ASP A 281 -16.09 -8.39 -9.37
N MET A 282 -16.63 -9.54 -9.75
CA MET A 282 -16.42 -10.11 -11.09
C MET A 282 -17.23 -9.41 -12.17
N ASN A 283 -18.14 -8.48 -11.80
CA ASN A 283 -18.87 -7.65 -12.76
C ASN A 283 -18.09 -6.39 -13.17
N ASP A 284 -16.97 -6.10 -12.49
CA ASP A 284 -16.04 -5.08 -12.97
C ASP A 284 -15.48 -5.51 -14.32
N GLY A 285 -15.72 -4.72 -15.37
CA GLY A 285 -15.29 -5.01 -16.73
C GLY A 285 -13.78 -5.15 -16.91
N THR A 286 -12.98 -4.73 -15.92
CA THR A 286 -11.52 -4.90 -15.93
C THR A 286 -11.07 -6.29 -15.47
N MET A 287 -11.91 -7.06 -14.79
CA MET A 287 -11.55 -8.39 -14.29
C MET A 287 -11.18 -9.39 -15.37
N MET A 288 -11.71 -9.25 -16.58
CA MET A 288 -11.31 -10.07 -17.73
C MET A 288 -9.82 -9.96 -18.08
N HIS A 289 -9.16 -8.88 -17.68
CA HIS A 289 -7.72 -8.65 -17.89
C HIS A 289 -6.84 -9.09 -16.70
N ILE A 290 -7.47 -9.36 -15.56
CA ILE A 290 -6.81 -9.68 -14.28
C ILE A 290 -6.81 -11.18 -14.03
N VAL A 291 -7.89 -11.88 -14.42
CA VAL A 291 -8.09 -13.29 -14.12
C VAL A 291 -7.86 -14.19 -15.31
N SER A 292 -7.53 -15.44 -15.00
CA SER A 292 -7.68 -16.60 -15.87
C SER A 292 -8.67 -17.56 -15.22
N THR A 293 -9.37 -18.36 -16.03
CA THR A 293 -10.40 -19.29 -15.56
C THR A 293 -9.96 -20.73 -15.78
N TYR A 294 -9.96 -21.52 -14.73
CA TYR A 294 -9.71 -22.97 -14.80
C TYR A 294 -10.98 -23.69 -15.30
N ASP A 295 -10.82 -24.44 -16.39
CA ASP A 295 -11.85 -25.30 -16.93
C ASP A 295 -11.64 -26.75 -16.41
N PRO A 296 -12.52 -27.26 -15.53
CA PRO A 296 -12.36 -28.57 -14.97
C PRO A 296 -12.64 -29.71 -15.93
N TYR A 297 -13.36 -29.47 -17.03
CA TYR A 297 -13.66 -30.50 -18.05
C TYR A 297 -12.44 -30.75 -18.93
N ASP A 298 -11.88 -29.68 -19.50
CA ASP A 298 -10.72 -29.76 -20.38
C ASP A 298 -9.40 -29.76 -19.59
N GLN A 299 -9.44 -29.53 -18.27
CA GLN A 299 -8.27 -29.44 -17.40
C GLN A 299 -7.21 -28.45 -17.90
N ILE A 300 -7.67 -27.28 -18.32
CA ILE A 300 -6.84 -26.19 -18.80
C ILE A 300 -7.20 -24.88 -18.11
N ILE A 301 -6.27 -23.93 -18.11
CA ILE A 301 -6.50 -22.55 -17.68
C ILE A 301 -6.60 -21.67 -18.92
N ARG A 302 -7.72 -20.97 -19.07
CA ARG A 302 -7.97 -20.01 -20.16
C ARG A 302 -7.80 -18.60 -19.63
N ASP A 303 -7.03 -17.78 -20.32
CA ASP A 303 -6.89 -16.36 -19.96
C ASP A 303 -8.22 -15.64 -20.20
N GLY A 304 -8.64 -14.86 -19.21
CA GLY A 304 -9.89 -14.13 -19.22
C GLY A 304 -10.93 -14.66 -18.23
N LEU A 305 -12.04 -13.95 -18.17
CA LEU A 305 -13.16 -14.24 -17.28
C LEU A 305 -14.23 -15.03 -18.05
N TYR A 306 -14.38 -16.30 -17.67
CA TYR A 306 -15.41 -17.18 -18.24
C TYR A 306 -16.35 -17.67 -17.15
N GLU A 307 -17.54 -18.08 -17.52
CA GLU A 307 -18.54 -18.63 -16.61
C GLU A 307 -18.08 -19.98 -16.05
N GLY A 308 -18.37 -20.22 -14.77
CA GLY A 308 -17.94 -21.44 -14.07
C GLY A 308 -16.44 -21.48 -13.77
N GLY A 309 -15.98 -22.57 -13.18
CA GLY A 309 -14.57 -22.79 -12.88
C GLY A 309 -13.96 -21.83 -11.84
N ARG A 310 -12.75 -22.17 -11.40
CA ARG A 310 -11.99 -21.35 -10.45
C ARG A 310 -11.31 -20.19 -11.16
N LYS A 311 -11.37 -19.00 -10.58
CA LYS A 311 -10.66 -17.82 -11.04
C LYS A 311 -9.27 -17.75 -10.43
N VAL A 312 -8.28 -17.52 -11.27
CA VAL A 312 -6.85 -17.41 -10.92
C VAL A 312 -6.39 -15.99 -11.22
N ILE A 313 -5.76 -15.35 -10.27
CA ILE A 313 -5.16 -14.02 -10.48
C ILE A 313 -3.85 -14.18 -11.25
N SER A 314 -3.90 -13.98 -12.55
CA SER A 314 -2.78 -14.16 -13.49
C SER A 314 -2.27 -12.86 -14.11
N TYR A 315 -3.11 -11.82 -14.11
CA TYR A 315 -2.86 -10.58 -14.87
C TYR A 315 -2.51 -10.81 -16.35
N ALA A 316 -3.06 -11.85 -16.92
CA ALA A 316 -2.75 -12.26 -18.30
C ALA A 316 -3.03 -11.16 -19.34
N GLY A 317 -4.12 -10.39 -19.17
CA GLY A 317 -4.42 -9.26 -20.04
C GLY A 317 -3.34 -8.19 -20.04
N VAL A 318 -2.74 -7.93 -18.88
CA VAL A 318 -1.65 -6.95 -18.70
C VAL A 318 -0.31 -7.52 -19.12
N LEU A 319 0.01 -8.74 -18.69
CA LEU A 319 1.35 -9.31 -18.83
C LEU A 319 1.57 -9.99 -20.17
N LYS A 320 0.52 -10.59 -20.78
CA LYS A 320 0.59 -11.31 -22.05
C LYS A 320 0.03 -10.52 -23.21
N ASN A 321 -1.13 -9.86 -23.01
CA ASN A 321 -1.91 -9.27 -24.10
C ASN A 321 -1.70 -7.76 -24.27
N GLY A 322 -0.95 -7.12 -23.35
CA GLY A 322 -0.57 -5.73 -23.48
C GLY A 322 -1.72 -4.73 -23.46
N VAL A 323 -2.80 -5.02 -22.69
CA VAL A 323 -3.97 -4.12 -22.59
C VAL A 323 -3.63 -2.78 -21.96
N ALA A 324 -2.53 -2.73 -21.20
CA ALA A 324 -1.95 -1.52 -20.64
C ALA A 324 -0.42 -1.67 -20.58
N PRO A 325 0.35 -0.58 -20.71
CA PRO A 325 1.83 -0.61 -20.76
C PRO A 325 2.46 -0.77 -19.37
N ILE A 326 1.90 -1.62 -18.51
CA ILE A 326 2.36 -1.82 -17.13
C ILE A 326 3.78 -2.40 -17.08
N PRO A 327 4.14 -3.44 -17.87
CA PRO A 327 5.51 -3.95 -17.86
C PRO A 327 6.55 -2.90 -18.23
N GLU A 328 6.29 -2.10 -19.26
CA GLU A 328 7.17 -1.03 -19.73
C GLU A 328 7.30 0.08 -18.68
N MET A 329 6.22 0.43 -18.01
CA MET A 329 6.21 1.45 -16.95
C MET A 329 6.95 0.96 -15.70
N MET A 330 6.82 -0.31 -15.34
CA MET A 330 7.60 -0.91 -14.26
C MET A 330 9.11 -0.86 -14.56
N GLN A 331 9.51 -1.17 -15.79
CA GLN A 331 10.90 -1.07 -16.23
C GLN A 331 11.43 0.37 -16.08
N MET A 332 10.69 1.37 -16.57
CA MET A 332 11.07 2.78 -16.46
C MET A 332 11.15 3.24 -15.01
N ALA A 333 10.18 2.90 -14.18
CA ALA A 333 10.17 3.29 -12.77
C ALA A 333 11.40 2.75 -12.02
N MET A 334 11.75 1.48 -12.22
CA MET A 334 12.95 0.88 -11.62
C MET A 334 14.23 1.56 -12.12
N LYS A 335 14.33 1.78 -13.42
CA LYS A 335 15.52 2.41 -14.02
C LYS A 335 15.72 3.84 -13.52
N TYR A 336 14.70 4.68 -13.61
CA TYR A 336 14.81 6.08 -13.19
C TYR A 336 15.01 6.21 -11.68
N GLY A 337 14.35 5.35 -10.90
CA GLY A 337 14.54 5.31 -9.46
C GLY A 337 15.96 4.91 -9.06
N ALA A 338 16.50 3.85 -9.63
CA ALA A 338 17.85 3.38 -9.35
C ALA A 338 18.91 4.37 -9.84
N ASP A 339 18.75 4.94 -11.03
CA ASP A 339 19.68 5.93 -11.60
C ASP A 339 19.75 7.19 -10.73
N ALA A 340 18.60 7.70 -10.29
CA ALA A 340 18.52 8.90 -9.47
C ALA A 340 19.07 8.68 -8.05
N MET A 341 18.81 7.53 -7.45
CA MET A 341 19.32 7.15 -6.11
C MET A 341 20.78 6.68 -6.16
N ARG A 342 21.29 6.29 -7.33
CA ARG A 342 22.60 5.63 -7.52
C ARG A 342 22.78 4.40 -6.63
N ARG A 343 21.69 3.69 -6.39
CA ARG A 343 21.62 2.45 -5.59
C ARG A 343 20.34 1.70 -5.92
N PRO A 344 20.25 0.41 -5.52
CA PRO A 344 19.01 -0.34 -5.65
C PRO A 344 17.84 0.35 -4.94
N VAL A 345 16.66 0.27 -5.56
CA VAL A 345 15.43 0.85 -5.03
C VAL A 345 14.33 -0.20 -4.91
N GLU A 346 13.43 0.05 -3.98
CA GLU A 346 12.15 -0.60 -3.85
C GLU A 346 11.05 0.47 -4.01
N ILE A 347 10.09 0.21 -4.90
CA ILE A 347 9.01 1.14 -5.21
C ILE A 347 7.68 0.42 -5.09
N GLU A 348 6.78 0.98 -4.29
CA GLU A 348 5.39 0.54 -4.19
C GLU A 348 4.53 1.34 -5.15
N PHE A 349 3.57 0.68 -5.81
CA PHE A 349 2.64 1.33 -6.72
C PHE A 349 1.26 0.66 -6.67
N ALA A 350 0.25 1.39 -7.13
CA ALA A 350 -1.09 0.87 -7.31
C ALA A 350 -1.70 1.40 -8.61
N VAL A 351 -2.60 0.63 -9.21
CA VAL A 351 -3.22 0.93 -10.49
C VAL A 351 -4.72 0.77 -10.40
N ASN A 352 -5.46 1.80 -10.79
CA ASN A 352 -6.85 1.69 -11.18
C ASN A 352 -6.92 1.46 -12.69
N MET A 353 -7.58 0.39 -13.10
CA MET A 353 -7.88 0.11 -14.50
C MET A 353 -9.30 0.59 -14.80
N GLU A 354 -9.45 1.36 -15.85
CA GLU A 354 -10.77 1.73 -16.34
C GLU A 354 -11.14 0.87 -17.53
N HIS A 355 -12.42 0.50 -17.60
CA HIS A 355 -12.95 -0.13 -18.79
C HIS A 355 -12.98 0.96 -19.88
N SER A 356 -12.04 0.93 -20.81
CA SER A 356 -12.14 1.74 -22.02
C SER A 356 -13.38 1.25 -22.75
N GLY A 357 -14.44 2.06 -22.69
CA GLY A 357 -15.68 1.74 -23.38
C GLY A 357 -15.38 1.38 -24.84
N MET A 358 -15.59 0.13 -25.21
CA MET A 358 -15.92 -0.13 -26.60
C MET A 358 -17.27 0.56 -26.84
N PRO A 359 -17.41 1.34 -27.91
CA PRO A 359 -18.73 1.80 -28.29
C PRO A 359 -19.61 0.56 -28.50
N ASP A 360 -20.84 0.62 -27.99
CA ASP A 360 -21.89 -0.37 -28.19
C ASP A 360 -22.02 -0.80 -29.62
#